data_19c0449f95903aa20c08da2a4d57e1aa
#
_entry.id   19c0449f95903aa20c08da2a4d57e1aa
#
_cell.length_a   1.000
_cell.length_b   1.000
_cell.length_c   1.000
_cell.angle_alpha   90.00
_cell.angle_beta   90.00
_cell.angle_gamma   90.00
#
_symmetry.space_group_name_H-M   'P 1'
#
loop_
_entity.id
_entity.type
_entity.pdbx_description
1 polymer ?
#
loop_
_entity_poly.entity_id
_entity_poly.type
_entity_poly.pdbx_seq_one_letter_code
_entity_poly.pdbx_strand_id
1 'polypeptide(L)'
;MNEFGIPATDRAAEYFRVIADSMVQLYSIPRSEAVGRISKFWTGQSFFGSSALLVEHQGPEVWAKLIYYGRKGNWDDKDSWQPVPYSAR
;
A
#
# COMPACT_ATOMS: atom_id res chain seq x y z
N MET A 1 5.07 17.54 -1.31
CA MET A 1 4.07 16.47 -1.14
C MET A 1 4.37 15.37 -2.14
N ASN A 2 4.23 14.12 -1.76
CA ASN A 2 4.52 12.98 -2.64
C ASN A 2 3.32 12.61 -3.51
N GLU A 3 3.54 11.72 -4.46
CA GLU A 3 2.48 11.30 -5.39
C GLU A 3 1.31 10.58 -4.70
N PHE A 4 1.50 10.12 -3.47
CA PHE A 4 0.46 9.40 -2.72
C PHE A 4 -0.47 10.34 -1.95
N GLY A 5 -0.11 11.60 -1.80
CA GLY A 5 -0.89 12.54 -1.01
C GLY A 5 -0.90 12.22 0.48
N ILE A 6 0.06 11.45 0.96
CA ILE A 6 0.18 11.06 2.37
C ILE A 6 1.32 11.84 3.00
N PRO A 7 1.07 12.66 4.03
CA PRO A 7 2.17 13.36 4.71
C PRO A 7 3.18 12.36 5.27
N ALA A 8 4.43 12.49 4.87
CA ALA A 8 5.45 11.51 5.23
C ALA A 8 6.85 12.08 5.02
N THR A 9 7.83 11.47 5.70
CA THR A 9 9.23 11.75 5.41
C THR A 9 9.59 11.29 4.01
N ASP A 10 10.67 11.81 3.44
CA ASP A 10 11.14 11.37 2.13
C ASP A 10 11.44 9.87 2.11
N ARG A 11 11.99 9.35 3.20
CA ARG A 11 12.28 7.92 3.32
C ARG A 11 11.01 7.08 3.32
N ALA A 12 9.98 7.51 4.03
CA ALA A 12 8.70 6.80 4.04
C ALA A 12 8.03 6.86 2.65
N ALA A 13 8.08 8.03 2.00
CA ALA A 13 7.55 8.17 0.65
C ALA A 13 8.26 7.25 -0.35
N GLU A 14 9.57 7.10 -0.22
CA GLU A 14 10.34 6.17 -1.04
C GLU A 14 9.89 4.74 -0.81
N TYR A 15 9.62 4.38 0.43
CA TYR A 15 9.10 3.04 0.76
C TYR A 15 7.73 2.80 0.10
N PHE A 16 6.88 3.82 0.08
CA PHE A 16 5.58 3.72 -0.61
C PHE A 16 5.77 3.43 -2.09
N ARG A 17 6.79 4.00 -2.72
CA ARG A 17 7.10 3.72 -4.14
C ARG A 17 7.49 2.26 -4.33
N VAL A 18 8.27 1.71 -3.42
CA VAL A 18 8.66 0.29 -3.47
C VAL A 18 7.42 -0.59 -3.33
N ILE A 19 6.50 -0.25 -2.43
CA ILE A 19 5.24 -0.97 -2.27
C ILE A 19 4.43 -0.91 -3.57
N ALA A 20 4.33 0.27 -4.19
CA ALA A 20 3.61 0.45 -5.44
C ALA A 20 4.21 -0.42 -6.55
N ASP A 21 5.53 -0.44 -6.67
CA ASP A 21 6.23 -1.26 -7.65
C ASP A 21 5.94 -2.76 -7.42
N SER A 22 5.91 -3.19 -6.17
CA SER A 22 5.58 -4.56 -5.82
C SER A 22 4.15 -4.91 -6.24
N MET A 23 3.21 -4.00 -6.05
CA MET A 23 1.81 -4.22 -6.44
C MET A 23 1.68 -4.35 -7.96
N VAL A 24 2.39 -3.53 -8.71
CA VAL A 24 2.38 -3.60 -10.17
C VAL A 24 2.91 -4.96 -10.63
N GLN A 25 4.01 -5.42 -10.03
CA GLN A 25 4.61 -6.69 -10.41
C GLN A 25 3.79 -7.90 -9.99
N LEU A 26 3.26 -7.88 -8.76
CA LEU A 26 2.55 -9.04 -8.20
C LEU A 26 1.14 -9.18 -8.76
N TYR A 27 0.46 -8.07 -9.02
CA TYR A 27 -0.96 -8.08 -9.35
C TYR A 27 -1.27 -7.57 -10.75
N SER A 28 -0.24 -7.20 -11.51
CA SER A 28 -0.39 -6.72 -12.90
C SER A 28 -1.36 -5.57 -13.04
N ILE A 29 -1.37 -4.66 -12.08
CA ILE A 29 -2.22 -3.47 -12.10
C ILE A 29 -1.39 -2.26 -12.59
N PRO A 30 -2.05 -1.24 -13.16
CA PRO A 30 -1.35 0.00 -13.54
C PRO A 30 -0.76 0.68 -12.30
N ARG A 31 0.35 1.40 -12.49
CA ARG A 31 0.95 2.15 -11.40
C ARG A 31 -0.02 3.15 -10.79
N SER A 32 -0.85 3.80 -11.58
CA SER A 32 -1.84 4.75 -11.08
C SER A 32 -2.82 4.09 -10.10
N GLU A 33 -3.21 2.84 -10.37
CA GLU A 33 -4.06 2.10 -9.46
C GLU A 33 -3.31 1.75 -8.18
N ALA A 34 -2.06 1.32 -8.28
CA ALA A 34 -1.24 1.00 -7.10
C ALA A 34 -1.10 2.22 -6.19
N VAL A 35 -0.77 3.37 -6.77
CA VAL A 35 -0.66 4.63 -6.03
C VAL A 35 -1.99 4.99 -5.38
N GLY A 36 -3.08 4.90 -6.11
CA GLY A 36 -4.42 5.21 -5.59
C GLY A 36 -4.84 4.29 -4.46
N ARG A 37 -4.54 3.00 -4.56
CA ARG A 37 -4.85 2.03 -3.49
C ARG A 37 -4.07 2.33 -2.21
N ILE A 38 -2.79 2.67 -2.33
CA ILE A 38 -1.95 3.05 -1.20
C ILE A 38 -2.50 4.32 -0.55
N SER A 39 -2.84 5.31 -1.36
CA SER A 39 -3.39 6.58 -0.88
C SER A 39 -4.70 6.36 -0.10
N LYS A 40 -5.58 5.52 -0.60
CA LYS A 40 -6.84 5.19 0.08
C LYS A 40 -6.62 4.41 1.36
N PHE A 41 -5.71 3.46 1.34
CA PHE A 41 -5.45 2.61 2.50
C PHE A 41 -4.99 3.43 3.70
N TRP A 42 -4.17 4.44 3.46
CA TRP A 42 -3.63 5.29 4.51
C TRP A 42 -4.24 6.69 4.54
N THR A 43 -5.47 6.85 4.05
CA THR A 43 -6.17 8.13 4.12
C THR A 43 -6.24 8.61 5.58
N GLY A 44 -5.83 9.86 5.80
CA GLY A 44 -5.85 10.45 7.15
C GLY A 44 -4.65 10.09 8.01
N GLN A 45 -3.74 9.26 7.51
CA GLN A 45 -2.52 8.88 8.22
C GLN A 45 -1.37 9.80 7.87
N SER A 46 -0.37 9.85 8.74
CA SER A 46 0.88 10.54 8.46
C SER A 46 2.04 9.68 8.97
N PHE A 47 3.20 9.80 8.32
CA PHE A 47 4.34 8.93 8.59
C PHE A 47 5.59 9.77 8.88
N PHE A 48 5.70 10.22 10.11
CA PHE A 48 6.86 10.96 10.63
C PHE A 48 7.31 10.28 11.92
N GLY A 49 8.60 10.39 12.23
CA GLY A 49 9.13 9.82 13.46
C GLY A 49 8.94 8.31 13.52
N SER A 50 8.40 7.82 14.63
CA SER A 50 8.24 6.38 14.86
C SER A 50 7.28 5.70 13.87
N SER A 51 6.25 6.40 13.40
CA SER A 51 5.32 5.82 12.43
C SER A 51 6.01 5.57 11.09
N ALA A 52 6.94 6.43 10.70
CA ALA A 52 7.74 6.22 9.48
C ALA A 52 8.64 4.98 9.61
N LEU A 53 9.17 4.73 10.82
CA LEU A 53 9.99 3.54 11.06
C LEU A 53 9.15 2.27 11.06
N LEU A 54 7.93 2.34 11.61
CA LEU A 54 7.04 1.18 11.68
C LEU A 54 6.66 0.64 10.30
N VAL A 55 6.50 1.51 9.31
CA VAL A 55 6.15 1.06 7.96
C VAL A 55 7.23 0.18 7.35
N GLU A 56 8.49 0.37 7.74
CA GLU A 56 9.62 -0.39 7.21
C GLU A 56 9.78 -1.77 7.89
N HIS A 57 9.07 -2.04 8.98
CA HIS A 57 9.18 -3.32 9.69
C HIS A 57 8.60 -4.48 8.89
N GLN A 58 7.67 -4.21 8.00
CA GLN A 58 7.13 -5.24 7.12
C GLN A 58 7.71 -5.05 5.72
N GLY A 59 7.97 -6.16 5.03
CA GLY A 59 8.44 -6.11 3.66
C GLY A 59 7.41 -5.48 2.73
N PRO A 60 7.86 -4.87 1.62
CA PRO A 60 6.94 -4.22 0.69
C PRO A 60 5.90 -5.18 0.12
N GLU A 61 6.23 -6.45 -0.05
CA GLU A 61 5.28 -7.45 -0.56
C GLU A 61 4.17 -7.72 0.44
N VAL A 62 4.46 -7.68 1.75
CA VAL A 62 3.44 -7.85 2.79
C VAL A 62 2.48 -6.66 2.77
N TRP A 63 3.00 -5.45 2.68
CA TRP A 63 2.16 -4.26 2.55
C TRP A 63 1.34 -4.30 1.27
N ALA A 64 1.95 -4.69 0.15
CA ALA A 64 1.27 -4.80 -1.14
C ALA A 64 0.06 -5.74 -1.03
N LYS A 65 0.25 -6.89 -0.40
CA LYS A 65 -0.82 -7.86 -0.18
C LYS A 65 -1.93 -7.30 0.70
N LEU A 66 -1.55 -6.67 1.81
CA LEU A 66 -2.51 -6.09 2.75
C LEU A 66 -3.34 -4.98 2.09
N ILE A 67 -2.70 -4.13 1.30
CA ILE A 67 -3.37 -3.01 0.62
C ILE A 67 -4.27 -3.52 -0.50
N TYR A 68 -3.81 -4.52 -1.26
CA TYR A 68 -4.56 -5.02 -2.40
C TYR A 68 -5.78 -5.86 -1.97
N TYR A 69 -5.62 -6.73 -1.00
CA TYR A 69 -6.69 -7.63 -0.55
C TYR A 69 -7.44 -7.12 0.68
N GLY A 70 -6.87 -6.18 1.42
CA GLY A 70 -7.48 -5.67 2.65
C GLY A 70 -7.26 -6.59 3.83
N ARG A 71 -7.80 -6.17 4.97
CA ARG A 71 -7.61 -6.89 6.25
C ARG A 71 -8.71 -7.90 6.56
N LYS A 72 -9.75 -7.95 5.73
CA LYS A 72 -10.93 -8.76 6.00
C LYS A 72 -10.82 -10.21 5.53
N GLY A 73 -9.78 -10.53 4.76
CA GLY A 73 -9.61 -11.89 4.25
C GLY A 73 -9.08 -12.84 5.29
N ASN A 74 -9.41 -14.11 5.14
CA ASN A 74 -8.75 -15.17 5.89
C ASN A 74 -7.41 -15.47 5.23
N TRP A 75 -6.33 -15.02 5.83
CA TRP A 75 -5.02 -15.11 5.23
C TRP A 75 -4.46 -16.52 5.13
N ASP A 76 -5.06 -17.46 5.85
CA ASP A 76 -4.70 -18.87 5.77
C ASP A 76 -5.38 -19.57 4.59
N ASP A 77 -6.41 -18.96 4.01
CA ASP A 77 -7.17 -19.53 2.89
C ASP A 77 -7.08 -18.60 1.69
N LYS A 78 -6.20 -18.95 0.73
CA LYS A 78 -5.98 -18.13 -0.47
C LYS A 78 -7.23 -17.99 -1.33
N ASP A 79 -8.11 -18.98 -1.31
CA ASP A 79 -9.34 -18.94 -2.11
C ASP A 79 -10.33 -17.89 -1.62
N SER A 80 -10.18 -17.43 -0.36
CA SER A 80 -11.04 -16.38 0.21
C SER A 80 -10.53 -14.97 -0.13
N TRP A 81 -9.33 -14.84 -0.71
CA TRP A 81 -8.74 -13.53 -0.99
C TRP A 81 -9.42 -12.87 -2.17
N GLN A 82 -10.00 -11.69 -1.92
CA GLN A 82 -10.63 -10.89 -2.95
C GLN A 82 -10.01 -9.50 -2.96
N PRO A 83 -9.63 -8.97 -4.14
CA PRO A 83 -9.10 -7.61 -4.21
C PRO A 83 -10.11 -6.61 -3.67
N VAL A 84 -9.61 -5.63 -2.92
CA VAL A 84 -10.44 -4.51 -2.48
C VAL A 84 -10.92 -3.77 -3.73
N PRO A 85 -12.24 -3.48 -3.85
CA PRO A 85 -12.73 -2.71 -4.99
C PRO A 85 -12.04 -1.36 -5.09
N TYR A 86 -11.65 -0.98 -6.31
CA TYR A 86 -10.96 0.27 -6.54
C TYR A 86 -11.64 1.04 -7.67
N SER A 87 -11.85 2.32 -7.43
CA SER A 87 -12.34 3.25 -8.44
C SER A 87 -11.34 4.37 -8.60
N ALA A 88 -10.97 4.67 -9.84
CA ALA A 88 -9.97 5.67 -10.18
C ALA A 88 -10.51 7.11 -10.14
N ARG A 89 -11.43 7.41 -9.28
CA ARG A 89 -11.98 8.75 -9.13
C ARG A 89 -11.30 9.50 -7.99
#